data_ed2822eba8dd67a3e35dd45c7c888519
#
_entry.id   ed2822eba8dd67a3e35dd45c7c888519
#
_cell.length_a   1.000
_cell.length_b   1.000
_cell.length_c   1.000
_cell.angle_alpha   90.00
_cell.angle_beta   90.00
_cell.angle_gamma   90.00
#
_symmetry.space_group_name_H-M   'P 1'
#
loop_
_entity.id
_entity.type
_entity.pdbx_description
1 polymer ?
#
loop_
_entity_poly.entity_id
_entity_poly.type
_entity_poly.pdbx_seq_one_letter_code
_entity_poly.pdbx_strand_id
1 'polypeptide(L)'
;EGADEIFGGYLYFHKAPDARAFHEETVRKLNKLHLYDCLRANKSLAAWGVEGRVPFLDKEFMDVAMTINPQDKMAGNGKMEKYILRKAFEDYLPAEVAWRQKEQFSDGVGYSWIDTLKEMTSAQVSDEQLKNAAHRFPINTPRSKEEYYYRSLFASHFPGNEEAACVPSEPSVACSTAIALEWDAAWKGMSDPSGRAVKSVHEQGYE
;
A
#
# COMPACT_ATOMS: atom_id res chain seq x y z
N GLU A 1 -1.87 8.66 6.95
CA GLU A 1 -2.60 7.40 7.02
C GLU A 1 -4.10 7.64 6.91
N GLY A 2 -4.85 6.77 6.24
CA GLY A 2 -6.31 6.79 6.10
C GLY A 2 -6.84 7.49 4.85
N ALA A 3 -6.19 8.51 4.34
CA ALA A 3 -6.68 9.26 3.19
C ALA A 3 -6.77 8.42 1.90
N ASP A 4 -5.81 7.53 1.68
CA ASP A 4 -5.80 6.66 0.51
C ASP A 4 -6.88 5.58 0.57
N GLU A 5 -7.20 5.10 1.76
CA GLU A 5 -8.25 4.11 2.00
C GLU A 5 -9.65 4.71 1.85
N ILE A 6 -9.88 5.89 2.44
CA ILE A 6 -11.20 6.54 2.45
C ILE A 6 -11.58 7.11 1.08
N PHE A 7 -10.61 7.68 0.37
CA PHE A 7 -10.82 8.40 -0.89
C PHE A 7 -10.27 7.70 -2.12
N GLY A 8 -9.90 6.42 -2.02
CA GLY A 8 -9.40 5.65 -3.15
C GLY A 8 -8.10 6.21 -3.74
N GLY A 9 -7.13 6.56 -2.88
CA GLY A 9 -5.89 7.21 -3.31
C GLY A 9 -4.86 6.27 -3.94
N TYR A 10 -5.02 4.96 -3.85
CA TYR A 10 -4.13 4.01 -4.52
C TYR A 10 -4.43 3.95 -6.02
N LEU A 11 -3.39 3.87 -6.84
CA LEU A 11 -3.54 3.97 -8.30
C LEU A 11 -4.47 2.92 -8.92
N TYR A 12 -4.56 1.73 -8.34
CA TYR A 12 -5.48 0.72 -8.86
C TYR A 12 -6.96 1.08 -8.71
N PHE A 13 -7.33 2.04 -7.84
CA PHE A 13 -8.71 2.54 -7.76
C PHE A 13 -9.19 3.22 -9.04
N HIS A 14 -8.28 3.68 -9.91
CA HIS A 14 -8.65 4.15 -11.26
C HIS A 14 -9.32 3.06 -12.11
N LYS A 15 -9.12 1.80 -11.78
CA LYS A 15 -9.69 0.65 -12.49
C LYS A 15 -10.93 0.07 -11.79
N ALA A 16 -11.44 0.73 -10.75
CA ALA A 16 -12.69 0.31 -10.10
C ALA A 16 -13.82 0.29 -11.14
N PRO A 17 -14.52 -0.85 -11.31
CA PRO A 17 -15.51 -0.97 -12.37
C PRO A 17 -16.75 -0.10 -12.16
N ASP A 18 -17.10 0.17 -10.91
CA ASP A 18 -18.22 1.00 -10.53
C ASP A 18 -18.09 1.55 -9.10
N ALA A 19 -19.01 2.42 -8.71
CA ALA A 19 -19.04 3.06 -7.40
C ALA A 19 -19.22 2.07 -6.24
N ARG A 20 -19.93 0.97 -6.47
CA ARG A 20 -20.14 -0.07 -5.45
C ARG A 20 -18.85 -0.82 -5.17
N ALA A 21 -18.18 -1.31 -6.20
CA ALA A 21 -16.89 -2.00 -6.08
C ALA A 21 -15.83 -1.08 -5.45
N PHE A 22 -15.80 0.20 -5.85
CA PHE A 22 -14.96 1.23 -5.22
C PHE A 22 -15.22 1.31 -3.71
N HIS A 23 -16.47 1.43 -3.29
CA HIS A 23 -16.84 1.54 -1.89
C HIS A 23 -16.49 0.27 -1.09
N GLU A 24 -16.84 -0.90 -1.60
CA GLU A 24 -16.54 -2.17 -0.95
C GLU A 24 -15.02 -2.32 -0.71
N GLU A 25 -14.20 -1.87 -1.65
CA GLU A 25 -12.75 -1.90 -1.51
C GLU A 25 -12.24 -0.87 -0.49
N THR A 26 -12.81 0.34 -0.43
CA THR A 26 -12.45 1.32 0.63
C THR A 26 -12.74 0.76 2.01
N VAL A 27 -13.92 0.16 2.22
CA VAL A 27 -14.29 -0.50 3.49
C VAL A 27 -13.33 -1.65 3.81
N ARG A 28 -13.02 -2.50 2.84
CA ARG A 28 -12.08 -3.61 3.04
C ARG A 28 -10.69 -3.12 3.46
N LYS A 29 -10.18 -2.07 2.80
CA LYS A 29 -8.88 -1.47 3.12
C LYS A 29 -8.87 -0.88 4.53
N LEU A 30 -9.90 -0.13 4.91
CA LEU A 30 -10.01 0.45 6.26
C LEU A 30 -10.02 -0.64 7.34
N ASN A 31 -10.78 -1.71 7.13
CA ASN A 31 -10.87 -2.82 8.09
C ASN A 31 -9.53 -3.56 8.28
N LYS A 32 -8.65 -3.54 7.29
CA LYS A 32 -7.34 -4.19 7.34
C LYS A 32 -6.17 -3.23 7.65
N LEU A 33 -6.39 -1.92 7.67
CA LEU A 33 -5.33 -0.92 7.75
C LEU A 33 -4.45 -1.07 9.00
N HIS A 34 -5.02 -1.52 10.11
CA HIS A 34 -4.31 -1.79 11.35
C HIS A 34 -3.26 -2.90 11.24
N LEU A 35 -3.33 -3.75 10.21
CA LEU A 35 -2.37 -4.83 9.97
C LEU A 35 -1.17 -4.40 9.09
N TYR A 36 -1.25 -3.25 8.44
CA TYR A 36 -0.29 -2.79 7.45
C TYR A 36 0.26 -1.39 7.77
N ASP A 37 -0.23 -0.37 7.10
CA ASP A 37 0.34 0.97 7.17
C ASP A 37 0.26 1.60 8.56
N CYS A 38 -0.86 1.46 9.25
CA CYS A 38 -1.00 1.93 10.62
C CYS A 38 -0.10 1.15 11.59
N LEU A 39 0.07 -0.16 11.40
CA LEU A 39 0.97 -0.96 12.22
C LEU A 39 2.42 -0.49 12.04
N ARG A 40 2.87 -0.32 10.80
CA ARG A 40 4.20 0.18 10.47
C ARG A 40 4.43 1.56 11.07
N ALA A 41 3.53 2.51 10.81
CA ALA A 41 3.63 3.87 11.30
C ALA A 41 3.70 3.91 12.85
N ASN A 42 2.77 3.21 13.50
CA ASN A 42 2.74 3.15 14.97
C ASN A 42 4.01 2.55 15.56
N LYS A 43 4.47 1.41 15.04
CA LYS A 43 5.68 0.73 15.55
C LYS A 43 6.94 1.57 15.37
N SER A 44 7.11 2.19 14.20
CA SER A 44 8.28 3.03 13.92
C SER A 44 8.31 4.28 14.78
N LEU A 45 7.18 4.95 14.97
CA LEU A 45 7.09 6.15 15.80
C LEU A 45 7.25 5.81 17.29
N ALA A 46 6.55 4.78 17.77
CA ALA A 46 6.58 4.36 19.17
C ALA A 46 7.98 3.91 19.63
N ALA A 47 8.78 3.31 18.74
CA ALA A 47 10.16 2.93 19.04
C ALA A 47 11.03 4.13 19.46
N TRP A 48 10.65 5.33 19.09
CA TRP A 48 11.35 6.57 19.39
C TRP A 48 10.55 7.52 20.30
N GLY A 49 9.52 7.02 20.96
CA GLY A 49 8.69 7.80 21.88
C GLY A 49 7.84 8.89 21.18
N VAL A 50 7.59 8.76 19.90
CA VAL A 50 6.79 9.70 19.12
C VAL A 50 5.37 9.15 18.94
N GLU A 51 4.36 9.96 19.24
CA GLU A 51 2.96 9.63 19.00
C GLU A 51 2.51 10.14 17.64
N GLY A 52 2.00 9.24 16.79
CA GLY A 52 1.41 9.61 15.49
C GLY A 52 -0.02 10.11 15.64
N ARG A 53 -0.35 11.22 14.96
CA ARG A 53 -1.72 11.72 14.83
C ARG A 53 -2.21 11.46 13.42
N VAL A 54 -3.39 10.85 13.29
CA VAL A 54 -3.97 10.38 12.02
C VAL A 54 -5.36 10.97 11.80
N PRO A 55 -5.47 12.26 11.45
CA PRO A 55 -6.74 12.97 11.39
C PRO A 55 -7.76 12.34 10.43
N PHE A 56 -7.33 11.69 9.37
CA PHE A 56 -8.22 10.98 8.44
C PHE A 56 -8.85 9.71 9.04
N LEU A 57 -8.31 9.19 10.14
CA LEU A 57 -8.86 8.05 10.87
C LEU A 57 -9.61 8.48 12.14
N ASP A 58 -9.81 9.77 12.34
CA ASP A 58 -10.76 10.25 13.34
C ASP A 58 -12.17 9.71 13.04
N LYS A 59 -12.86 9.26 14.09
CA LYS A 59 -14.15 8.58 13.91
C LYS A 59 -15.20 9.47 13.28
N GLU A 60 -15.33 10.71 13.74
CA GLU A 60 -16.32 11.63 13.21
C GLU A 60 -16.00 12.00 11.75
N PHE A 61 -14.70 12.18 11.44
CA PHE A 61 -14.27 12.40 10.08
C PHE A 61 -14.60 11.20 9.17
N MET A 62 -14.30 9.99 9.61
CA MET A 62 -14.59 8.77 8.84
C MET A 62 -16.10 8.60 8.63
N ASP A 63 -16.90 8.81 9.66
CA ASP A 63 -18.36 8.71 9.57
C ASP A 63 -18.90 9.65 8.48
N VAL A 64 -18.45 10.90 8.46
CA VAL A 64 -18.83 11.86 7.41
C VAL A 64 -18.29 11.46 6.05
N ALA A 65 -17.00 11.17 5.94
CA ALA A 65 -16.34 10.86 4.68
C ALA A 65 -16.91 9.59 4.02
N MET A 66 -17.33 8.59 4.80
CA MET A 66 -17.91 7.35 4.28
C MET A 66 -19.38 7.49 3.87
N THR A 67 -20.07 8.59 4.25
CA THR A 67 -21.41 8.90 3.73
C THR A 67 -21.39 9.60 2.36
N ILE A 68 -20.25 10.12 1.92
CA ILE A 68 -20.12 10.72 0.59
C ILE A 68 -20.38 9.66 -0.47
N ASN A 69 -21.19 10.00 -1.48
CA ASN A 69 -21.49 9.11 -2.58
C ASN A 69 -20.18 8.60 -3.20
N PRO A 70 -19.93 7.28 -3.25
CA PRO A 70 -18.71 6.72 -3.81
C PRO A 70 -18.41 7.16 -5.24
N GLN A 71 -19.43 7.44 -6.05
CA GLN A 71 -19.30 7.98 -7.41
C GLN A 71 -18.52 9.31 -7.42
N ASP A 72 -18.69 10.15 -6.40
CA ASP A 72 -18.00 11.44 -6.29
C ASP A 72 -16.53 11.30 -5.86
N LYS A 73 -16.17 10.15 -5.30
CA LYS A 73 -14.80 9.82 -4.89
C LYS A 73 -13.99 9.16 -6.00
N MET A 74 -14.65 8.58 -7.02
CA MET A 74 -13.97 7.86 -8.09
C MET A 74 -13.06 8.77 -8.91
N ALA A 75 -11.90 8.23 -9.28
CA ALA A 75 -10.98 8.83 -10.25
C ALA A 75 -11.41 8.50 -11.70
N GLY A 76 -10.82 9.18 -12.66
CA GLY A 76 -11.16 9.04 -14.09
C GLY A 76 -12.01 10.21 -14.60
N ASN A 77 -12.25 10.28 -15.90
CA ASN A 77 -12.95 11.39 -16.55
C ASN A 77 -12.34 12.77 -16.19
N GLY A 78 -11.04 12.88 -16.22
CA GLY A 78 -10.31 14.10 -15.87
C GLY A 78 -10.17 14.36 -14.36
N LYS A 79 -10.58 13.43 -13.50
CA LYS A 79 -10.41 13.53 -12.04
C LYS A 79 -9.27 12.63 -11.57
N MET A 80 -8.33 13.22 -10.84
CA MET A 80 -7.28 12.46 -10.14
C MET A 80 -7.85 11.66 -8.97
N GLU A 81 -7.07 10.72 -8.46
CA GLU A 81 -7.35 10.10 -7.17
C GLU A 81 -7.47 11.15 -6.06
N LYS A 82 -8.38 10.91 -5.13
CA LYS A 82 -8.69 11.84 -4.02
C LYS A 82 -9.18 13.22 -4.48
N TYR A 83 -9.79 13.32 -5.67
CA TYR A 83 -10.19 14.60 -6.27
C TYR A 83 -11.00 15.47 -5.33
N ILE A 84 -12.04 14.92 -4.67
CA ILE A 84 -12.90 15.67 -3.77
C ILE A 84 -12.13 16.28 -2.58
N LEU A 85 -11.16 15.54 -2.03
CA LEU A 85 -10.29 16.02 -0.96
C LEU A 85 -9.38 17.14 -1.47
N ARG A 86 -8.74 16.95 -2.62
CA ARG A 86 -7.88 17.97 -3.25
C ARG A 86 -8.64 19.24 -3.54
N LYS A 87 -9.85 19.12 -4.07
CA LYS A 87 -10.72 20.25 -4.37
C LYS A 87 -11.15 21.01 -3.13
N ALA A 88 -11.42 20.31 -2.03
CA ALA A 88 -11.78 20.94 -0.76
C ALA A 88 -10.65 21.78 -0.15
N PHE A 89 -9.40 21.49 -0.50
CA PHE A 89 -8.21 22.17 0.05
C PHE A 89 -7.42 22.98 -0.99
N GLU A 90 -7.92 23.15 -2.21
CA GLU A 90 -7.18 23.84 -3.26
C GLU A 90 -6.84 25.30 -2.95
N ASP A 91 -7.69 25.99 -2.19
CA ASP A 91 -7.45 27.37 -1.77
C ASP A 91 -6.50 27.50 -0.57
N TYR A 92 -6.16 26.37 0.09
CA TYR A 92 -5.27 26.32 1.25
C TYR A 92 -3.85 25.91 0.91
N LEU A 93 -3.65 25.30 -0.25
CA LEU A 93 -2.36 24.71 -0.67
C LEU A 93 -1.92 25.30 -2.01
N PRO A 94 -0.61 25.47 -2.24
CA PRO A 94 -0.10 25.78 -3.57
C PRO A 94 -0.57 24.74 -4.58
N ALA A 95 -0.89 25.15 -5.81
CA ALA A 95 -1.43 24.28 -6.84
C ALA A 95 -0.51 23.08 -7.14
N GLU A 96 0.82 23.32 -7.17
CA GLU A 96 1.82 22.27 -7.37
C GLU A 96 1.85 21.22 -6.25
N VAL A 97 1.31 21.53 -5.07
CA VAL A 97 1.15 20.59 -3.96
C VAL A 97 -0.21 19.91 -4.01
N ALA A 98 -1.28 20.72 -4.17
CA ALA A 98 -2.65 20.22 -4.17
C ALA A 98 -2.92 19.22 -5.30
N TRP A 99 -2.35 19.45 -6.48
CA TRP A 99 -2.59 18.70 -7.71
C TRP A 99 -1.41 17.84 -8.18
N ARG A 100 -0.40 17.65 -7.32
CA ARG A 100 0.72 16.78 -7.67
C ARG A 100 0.28 15.33 -7.80
N GLN A 101 0.98 14.59 -8.65
CA GLN A 101 0.79 13.16 -8.82
C GLN A 101 0.96 12.42 -7.48
N LYS A 102 0.10 11.42 -7.23
CA LYS A 102 0.22 10.50 -6.11
C LYS A 102 1.52 9.70 -6.24
N GLU A 103 2.32 9.74 -5.20
CA GLU A 103 3.47 8.86 -5.04
C GLU A 103 3.21 7.91 -3.87
N GLN A 104 3.63 6.67 -4.00
CA GLN A 104 3.65 5.75 -2.86
C GLN A 104 4.81 6.11 -1.93
N PHE A 105 4.74 5.68 -0.69
CA PHE A 105 5.80 5.98 0.28
C PHE A 105 7.18 5.49 -0.20
N SER A 106 7.25 4.27 -0.76
CA SER A 106 8.48 3.72 -1.34
C SER A 106 9.03 4.54 -2.51
N ASP A 107 8.13 5.11 -3.32
CA ASP A 107 8.51 5.91 -4.49
C ASP A 107 8.93 7.32 -4.06
N GLY A 108 8.27 7.88 -3.04
CA GLY A 108 8.56 9.21 -2.49
C GLY A 108 9.93 9.34 -1.83
N VAL A 109 10.51 8.24 -1.34
CA VAL A 109 11.91 8.21 -0.85
C VAL A 109 12.93 7.98 -1.97
N GLY A 110 12.46 7.70 -3.17
CA GLY A 110 13.27 7.47 -4.38
C GLY A 110 13.36 6.01 -4.81
N TYR A 111 13.27 5.77 -6.09
CA TYR A 111 13.31 4.41 -6.67
C TYR A 111 14.63 3.68 -6.41
N SER A 112 15.73 4.41 -6.25
CA SER A 112 17.03 3.84 -5.88
C SER A 112 17.00 3.10 -4.55
N TRP A 113 16.13 3.47 -3.62
CA TRP A 113 15.94 2.75 -2.37
C TRP A 113 15.48 1.31 -2.58
N ILE A 114 14.51 1.09 -3.46
CA ILE A 114 13.99 -0.23 -3.78
C ILE A 114 15.09 -1.10 -4.40
N ASP A 115 15.81 -0.54 -5.37
CA ASP A 115 16.88 -1.27 -6.07
C ASP A 115 18.04 -1.59 -5.12
N THR A 116 18.45 -0.66 -4.29
CA THR A 116 19.49 -0.85 -3.26
C THR A 116 19.11 -1.97 -2.26
N LEU A 117 17.86 -2.02 -1.82
CA LEU A 117 17.38 -3.10 -0.93
C LEU A 117 17.41 -4.46 -1.62
N LYS A 118 17.00 -4.54 -2.88
CA LYS A 118 17.06 -5.78 -3.67
C LYS A 118 18.50 -6.25 -3.87
N GLU A 119 19.41 -5.34 -4.19
CA GLU A 119 20.85 -5.64 -4.35
C GLU A 119 21.46 -6.14 -3.02
N MET A 120 21.24 -5.40 -1.94
CA MET A 120 21.73 -5.74 -0.61
C MET A 120 21.24 -7.14 -0.17
N THR A 121 19.95 -7.39 -0.29
CA THR A 121 19.37 -8.67 0.12
C THR A 121 19.81 -9.82 -0.78
N SER A 122 20.01 -9.57 -2.08
CA SER A 122 20.56 -10.55 -3.03
C SER A 122 22.01 -10.95 -2.70
N ALA A 123 22.78 -10.00 -2.15
CA ALA A 123 24.14 -10.29 -1.70
C ALA A 123 24.19 -11.04 -0.37
N GLN A 124 23.23 -10.81 0.52
CA GLN A 124 23.22 -11.41 1.87
C GLN A 124 22.53 -12.76 1.96
N VAL A 125 21.61 -13.06 1.05
CA VAL A 125 20.84 -14.31 1.03
C VAL A 125 21.27 -15.17 -0.16
N SER A 126 21.78 -16.37 0.10
CA SER A 126 22.16 -17.31 -0.96
C SER A 126 20.94 -17.98 -1.60
N ASP A 127 21.11 -18.50 -2.81
CA ASP A 127 20.07 -19.27 -3.51
C ASP A 127 19.72 -20.55 -2.73
N GLU A 128 20.70 -21.15 -2.06
CA GLU A 128 20.51 -22.34 -1.24
C GLU A 128 19.65 -22.03 0.00
N GLN A 129 19.91 -20.89 0.66
CA GLN A 129 19.06 -20.44 1.77
C GLN A 129 17.61 -20.23 1.34
N LEU A 130 17.38 -19.57 0.21
CA LEU A 130 16.04 -19.38 -0.32
C LEU A 130 15.37 -20.70 -0.72
N LYS A 131 16.11 -21.61 -1.37
CA LYS A 131 15.61 -22.94 -1.73
C LYS A 131 15.15 -23.75 -0.51
N ASN A 132 15.87 -23.61 0.60
CA ASN A 132 15.57 -24.30 1.85
C ASN A 132 14.68 -23.48 2.81
N ALA A 133 14.09 -22.39 2.34
CA ALA A 133 13.33 -21.45 3.18
C ALA A 133 12.17 -22.12 3.93
N ALA A 134 11.46 -23.06 3.32
CA ALA A 134 10.35 -23.76 3.95
C ALA A 134 10.78 -24.62 5.16
N HIS A 135 12.01 -25.13 5.16
CA HIS A 135 12.54 -25.88 6.30
C HIS A 135 12.83 -24.95 7.48
N ARG A 136 13.38 -23.76 7.22
CA ARG A 136 13.69 -22.79 8.27
C ARG A 136 12.45 -21.99 8.73
N PHE A 137 11.56 -21.66 7.81
CA PHE A 137 10.38 -20.84 8.03
C PHE A 137 9.14 -21.54 7.47
N PRO A 138 8.59 -22.54 8.19
CA PRO A 138 7.41 -23.28 7.75
C PRO A 138 6.13 -22.43 7.72
N ILE A 139 6.10 -21.37 8.52
CA ILE A 139 5.00 -20.40 8.55
C ILE A 139 5.47 -19.11 7.87
N ASN A 140 4.66 -18.59 6.96
CA ASN A 140 5.00 -17.42 6.14
C ASN A 140 6.36 -17.59 5.45
N THR A 141 6.48 -18.71 4.72
CA THR A 141 7.69 -19.06 3.99
C THR A 141 8.03 -17.99 2.95
N PRO A 142 9.21 -17.38 3.02
CA PRO A 142 9.62 -16.37 2.07
C PRO A 142 9.80 -16.92 0.66
N ARG A 143 9.44 -16.14 -0.34
CA ARG A 143 9.47 -16.48 -1.78
C ARG A 143 10.55 -15.74 -2.55
N SER A 144 11.14 -14.70 -1.95
CA SER A 144 12.25 -13.94 -2.51
C SER A 144 13.36 -13.77 -1.49
N LYS A 145 14.56 -13.37 -1.93
CA LYS A 145 15.69 -13.09 -1.03
C LYS A 145 15.41 -11.93 -0.10
N GLU A 146 14.67 -10.93 -0.59
CA GLU A 146 14.23 -9.79 0.21
C GLU A 146 13.26 -10.23 1.31
N GLU A 147 12.23 -11.02 0.98
CA GLU A 147 11.33 -11.62 1.96
C GLU A 147 12.07 -12.49 2.98
N TYR A 148 13.06 -13.28 2.52
CA TYR A 148 13.88 -14.11 3.40
C TYR A 148 14.68 -13.27 4.39
N TYR A 149 15.24 -12.16 3.94
CA TYR A 149 15.97 -11.23 4.79
C TYR A 149 15.05 -10.66 5.89
N TYR A 150 13.90 -10.10 5.52
CA TYR A 150 12.94 -9.59 6.51
C TYR A 150 12.40 -10.68 7.43
N ARG A 151 12.11 -11.86 6.90
CA ARG A 151 11.66 -12.99 7.72
C ARG A 151 12.73 -13.43 8.73
N SER A 152 14.01 -13.34 8.37
CA SER A 152 15.13 -13.62 9.26
C SER A 152 15.27 -12.60 10.37
N LEU A 153 15.13 -11.31 10.05
CA LEU A 153 15.11 -10.24 11.05
C LEU A 153 13.92 -10.40 12.00
N PHE A 154 12.72 -10.67 11.47
CA PHE A 154 11.55 -10.94 12.31
C PHE A 154 11.81 -12.09 13.27
N ALA A 155 12.33 -13.21 12.79
CA ALA A 155 12.60 -14.39 13.61
C ALA A 155 13.71 -14.18 14.66
N SER A 156 14.59 -13.20 14.49
CA SER A 156 15.58 -12.84 15.52
C SER A 156 14.95 -12.17 16.75
N HIS A 157 13.80 -11.52 16.57
CA HIS A 157 13.03 -10.87 17.64
C HIS A 157 11.85 -11.72 18.11
N PHE A 158 11.24 -12.47 17.22
CA PHE A 158 10.05 -13.29 17.42
C PHE A 158 10.28 -14.69 16.87
N PRO A 159 10.93 -15.59 17.63
CA PRO A 159 11.40 -16.89 17.12
C PRO A 159 10.30 -17.96 16.97
N GLY A 160 9.11 -17.74 17.54
CA GLY A 160 8.02 -18.72 17.51
C GLY A 160 7.23 -18.77 16.21
N ASN A 161 6.56 -19.87 15.97
CA ASN A 161 5.66 -20.03 14.84
C ASN A 161 4.35 -19.28 15.01
N GLU A 162 3.88 -19.14 16.25
CA GLU A 162 2.66 -18.44 16.59
C GLU A 162 2.75 -16.96 16.24
N GLU A 163 3.87 -16.31 16.55
CA GLU A 163 4.12 -14.92 16.19
C GLU A 163 4.20 -14.75 14.68
N ALA A 164 4.85 -15.70 13.99
CA ALA A 164 4.90 -15.70 12.54
C ALA A 164 3.51 -15.86 11.90
N ALA A 165 2.62 -16.66 12.50
CA ALA A 165 1.26 -16.84 12.02
C ALA A 165 0.38 -15.58 12.16
N CYS A 166 0.74 -14.67 13.07
CA CYS A 166 0.05 -13.38 13.23
C CYS A 166 0.38 -12.37 12.11
N VAL A 167 1.43 -12.61 11.33
CA VAL A 167 1.83 -11.70 10.24
C VAL A 167 1.01 -12.01 8.99
N PRO A 168 0.33 -11.00 8.39
CA PRO A 168 -0.37 -11.19 7.12
C PRO A 168 0.59 -11.66 6.01
N SER A 169 0.16 -12.64 5.21
CA SER A 169 0.97 -13.22 4.13
C SER A 169 0.28 -13.16 2.76
N GLU A 170 -0.69 -12.29 2.61
CA GLU A 170 -1.39 -12.12 1.33
C GLU A 170 -0.43 -11.53 0.28
N PRO A 171 -0.43 -12.03 -0.96
CA PRO A 171 0.35 -11.44 -2.03
C PRO A 171 -0.14 -10.01 -2.31
N SER A 172 0.82 -9.11 -2.54
CA SER A 172 0.54 -7.72 -2.88
C SER A 172 1.40 -7.33 -4.09
N VAL A 173 0.77 -6.70 -5.07
CA VAL A 173 1.43 -6.10 -6.23
C VAL A 173 1.03 -4.62 -6.26
N ALA A 174 2.02 -3.72 -6.25
CA ALA A 174 1.80 -2.26 -6.28
C ALA A 174 0.80 -1.77 -5.22
N CYS A 175 0.90 -2.26 -3.98
CA CYS A 175 -0.04 -2.02 -2.88
C CYS A 175 -1.47 -2.52 -3.17
N SER A 176 -1.63 -3.35 -4.17
CA SER A 176 -2.91 -3.92 -4.54
C SER A 176 -3.16 -5.24 -3.83
N THR A 177 -4.40 -5.68 -3.92
CA THR A 177 -4.91 -6.92 -3.38
C THR A 177 -5.39 -7.81 -4.52
N ALA A 178 -5.91 -8.99 -4.19
CA ALA A 178 -6.54 -9.86 -5.18
C ALA A 178 -7.60 -9.12 -6.03
N ILE A 179 -8.37 -8.21 -5.42
CA ILE A 179 -9.38 -7.39 -6.11
C ILE A 179 -8.76 -6.51 -7.20
N ALA A 180 -7.60 -5.90 -6.94
CA ALA A 180 -6.94 -5.09 -7.95
C ALA A 180 -6.53 -5.91 -9.19
N LEU A 181 -6.12 -7.17 -8.98
CA LEU A 181 -5.82 -8.11 -10.07
C LEU A 181 -7.07 -8.55 -10.85
N GLU A 182 -8.25 -8.48 -10.24
CA GLU A 182 -9.53 -8.71 -10.90
C GLU A 182 -9.95 -7.49 -11.73
N TRP A 183 -9.71 -6.28 -11.22
CA TRP A 183 -10.08 -5.05 -11.91
C TRP A 183 -9.22 -4.77 -13.14
N ASP A 184 -7.97 -5.20 -13.14
CA ASP A 184 -7.09 -5.08 -14.30
C ASP A 184 -6.18 -6.30 -14.45
N ALA A 185 -6.46 -7.08 -15.49
CA ALA A 185 -5.69 -8.28 -15.82
C ALA A 185 -4.24 -7.98 -16.21
N ALA A 186 -3.91 -6.74 -16.61
CA ALA A 186 -2.54 -6.35 -16.93
C ALA A 186 -1.59 -6.49 -15.72
N TRP A 187 -2.12 -6.47 -14.51
CA TRP A 187 -1.33 -6.66 -13.30
C TRP A 187 -1.05 -8.14 -12.96
N LYS A 188 -1.72 -9.06 -13.65
CA LYS A 188 -1.43 -10.49 -13.51
C LYS A 188 -0.10 -10.78 -14.19
N GLY A 189 0.93 -11.01 -13.42
CA GLY A 189 2.27 -11.29 -13.94
C GLY A 189 3.29 -10.17 -13.70
N MET A 190 2.91 -9.06 -13.11
CA MET A 190 3.87 -8.09 -12.61
C MET A 190 4.62 -8.65 -11.41
N SER A 191 5.94 -8.72 -11.53
CA SER A 191 6.82 -9.17 -10.45
C SER A 191 7.33 -8.03 -9.57
N ASP A 192 7.14 -6.78 -10.01
CA ASP A 192 7.58 -5.60 -9.26
C ASP A 192 6.42 -5.05 -8.41
N PRO A 193 6.45 -5.18 -7.08
CA PRO A 193 5.41 -4.65 -6.19
C PRO A 193 5.48 -3.13 -6.01
N SER A 194 6.45 -2.45 -6.64
CA SER A 194 6.62 -1.00 -6.53
C SER A 194 5.59 -0.22 -7.34
N GLY A 195 5.39 1.05 -6.99
CA GLY A 195 4.51 1.96 -7.72
C GLY A 195 4.92 2.22 -9.17
N ARG A 196 6.17 1.90 -9.53
CA ARG A 196 6.67 1.98 -10.91
C ARG A 196 5.83 1.17 -11.90
N ALA A 197 5.28 0.05 -11.44
CA ALA A 197 4.46 -0.84 -12.27
C ALA A 197 3.13 -0.22 -12.72
N VAL A 198 2.68 0.85 -12.07
CA VAL A 198 1.36 1.48 -12.33
C VAL A 198 1.46 2.93 -12.82
N LYS A 199 2.65 3.40 -13.19
CA LYS A 199 2.83 4.77 -13.72
C LYS A 199 1.95 5.07 -14.94
N SER A 200 1.74 4.10 -15.81
CA SER A 200 0.88 4.24 -16.99
C SER A 200 -0.59 4.55 -16.67
N VAL A 201 -1.03 4.28 -15.44
CA VAL A 201 -2.41 4.62 -15.01
C VAL A 201 -2.62 6.13 -14.98
N HIS A 202 -1.59 6.91 -14.64
CA HIS A 202 -1.68 8.37 -14.64
C HIS A 202 -1.77 8.93 -16.07
N GLU A 203 -0.98 8.41 -17.00
CA GLU A 203 -1.00 8.85 -18.39
C GLU A 203 -2.36 8.59 -19.04
N GLN A 204 -3.02 7.50 -18.71
CA GLN A 204 -4.33 7.13 -19.23
C GLN A 204 -5.52 7.75 -18.47
N GLY A 205 -5.34 8.14 -17.23
CA GLY A 205 -6.40 8.66 -16.37
C GLY A 205 -6.70 10.13 -16.55
N TYR A 206 -5.84 10.87 -17.25
CA TYR A 206 -5.98 12.31 -17.50
C TYR A 206 -6.45 12.65 -18.92
N GLU A 207 -6.49 11.67 -19.83
CA GLU A 207 -7.14 11.79 -21.14
C GLU A 207 -8.67 11.59 -21.00
#